data_39b2f686903ff9b1da21ed3f5a0a7849
#
_entry.id   39b2f686903ff9b1da21ed3f5a0a7849
#
_cell.length_a   1.000
_cell.length_b   1.000
_cell.length_c   1.000
_cell.angle_alpha   90.00
_cell.angle_beta   90.00
_cell.angle_gamma   90.00
#
_symmetry.space_group_name_H-M   'P 1'
#
loop_
_entity.id
_entity.type
_entity.pdbx_description
1 polymer ?
#
loop_
_entity_poly.entity_id
_entity_poly.type
_entity_poly.pdbx_seq_one_letter_code
_entity_poly.pdbx_strand_id
1 'polypeptide(L)'
;MSNKALYYYADGDKWIVSNYVELIVRVLRANRVVCEFNPTAAKYMLTYGYMIDDSTFVTQIHRLLPGHYGKITDGGVRLTRYYEIPGGEEEMSENEAVEQIDSAFRQAVVREFAKDQEYGYRHLVDLSGGLDSRMVTWAAHELGFREQVNIAYSRLDYLDQKISAQVAMALKHEYLYKAMDDLTWMYDVDEMTCKSNGAALCLGMTGGNRLLRALNQEAFGIEHTGMVGDAI
;
A
#
# COMPACT_ATOMS: atom_id res chain seq x y z
N MET A 1 1.09 7.95 -6.85
CA MET A 1 0.14 6.96 -6.30
C MET A 1 -0.61 7.58 -5.14
N SER A 2 -1.90 7.26 -4.95
CA SER A 2 -2.62 7.74 -3.78
C SER A 2 -2.29 6.84 -2.59
N ASN A 3 -1.61 7.35 -1.59
CA ASN A 3 -1.28 6.63 -0.37
C ASN A 3 -2.55 6.22 0.43
N LYS A 4 -3.64 6.97 0.24
CA LYS A 4 -4.97 6.63 0.78
C LYS A 4 -6.01 6.75 -0.31
N ALA A 5 -6.67 5.65 -0.64
CA ALA A 5 -7.77 5.66 -1.58
C ALA A 5 -8.94 6.47 -0.99
N LEU A 6 -9.59 7.26 -1.83
CA LEU A 6 -10.87 7.89 -1.53
C LEU A 6 -11.95 7.19 -2.34
N TYR A 7 -13.09 7.00 -1.72
CA TYR A 7 -14.28 6.42 -2.32
C TYR A 7 -15.42 7.43 -2.23
N TYR A 8 -16.33 7.37 -3.17
CA TYR A 8 -17.47 8.28 -3.19
C TYR A 8 -18.74 7.58 -3.68
N TYR A 9 -19.84 8.07 -3.22
CA TYR A 9 -21.18 7.88 -3.74
C TYR A 9 -21.71 9.24 -4.19
N ALA A 10 -22.37 9.30 -5.35
CA ALA A 10 -23.01 10.50 -5.84
C ALA A 10 -24.33 10.14 -6.54
N ASP A 11 -25.43 10.81 -6.16
CA ASP A 11 -26.74 10.66 -6.74
C ASP A 11 -27.48 12.00 -6.66
N GLY A 12 -27.59 12.69 -7.79
CA GLY A 12 -28.12 14.04 -7.87
C GLY A 12 -27.32 15.04 -7.03
N ASP A 13 -27.98 15.65 -6.06
CA ASP A 13 -27.40 16.60 -5.10
C ASP A 13 -26.79 15.93 -3.85
N LYS A 14 -26.94 14.60 -3.73
CA LYS A 14 -26.43 13.82 -2.59
C LYS A 14 -25.09 13.22 -2.93
N TRP A 15 -24.16 13.39 -2.02
CA TRP A 15 -22.83 12.81 -2.14
C TRP A 15 -22.26 12.44 -0.78
N ILE A 16 -21.45 11.40 -0.76
CA ILE A 16 -20.72 10.91 0.42
C ILE A 16 -19.32 10.60 -0.04
N VAL A 17 -18.32 11.05 0.68
CA VAL A 17 -16.92 10.76 0.42
C VAL A 17 -16.28 10.19 1.70
N SER A 18 -15.53 9.12 1.56
CA SER A 18 -14.81 8.49 2.67
C SER A 18 -13.58 7.75 2.14
N ASN A 19 -12.62 7.51 3.00
CA ASN A 19 -11.54 6.56 2.77
C ASN A 19 -11.92 5.10 3.12
N TYR A 20 -13.13 4.88 3.66
CA TYR A 20 -13.67 3.56 3.98
C TYR A 20 -15.01 3.33 3.27
N VAL A 21 -15.06 2.31 2.41
CA VAL A 21 -16.29 1.88 1.72
C VAL A 21 -17.38 1.49 2.73
N GLU A 22 -17.00 0.82 3.82
CA GLU A 22 -17.95 0.42 4.86
C GLU A 22 -18.71 1.61 5.46
N LEU A 23 -18.06 2.74 5.69
CA LEU A 23 -18.73 3.94 6.21
C LEU A 23 -19.77 4.48 5.22
N ILE A 24 -19.45 4.49 3.93
CA ILE A 24 -20.41 4.89 2.89
C ILE A 24 -21.61 3.93 2.89
N VAL A 25 -21.37 2.61 2.92
CA VAL A 25 -22.43 1.60 2.97
C VAL A 25 -23.33 1.78 4.19
N ARG A 26 -22.76 2.06 5.36
CA ARG A 26 -23.55 2.32 6.59
C ARG A 26 -24.46 3.53 6.44
N VAL A 27 -23.95 4.64 5.88
CA VAL A 27 -24.75 5.85 5.64
C VAL A 27 -25.84 5.57 4.61
N LEU A 28 -25.52 4.90 3.49
CA LEU A 28 -26.51 4.55 2.46
C LEU A 28 -27.63 3.70 3.04
N ARG A 29 -27.31 2.64 3.81
CA ARG A 29 -28.31 1.77 4.46
C ARG A 29 -29.18 2.53 5.47
N ALA A 30 -28.59 3.43 6.27
CA ALA A 30 -29.33 4.27 7.20
C ALA A 30 -30.35 5.19 6.49
N ASN A 31 -30.05 5.58 5.25
CA ASN A 31 -30.92 6.37 4.38
C ASN A 31 -31.80 5.51 3.45
N ARG A 32 -31.86 4.18 3.67
CA ARG A 32 -32.67 3.22 2.90
C ARG A 32 -32.27 3.13 1.42
N VAL A 33 -31.04 3.48 1.09
CA VAL A 33 -30.47 3.25 -0.24
C VAL A 33 -30.00 1.81 -0.34
N VAL A 34 -30.42 1.12 -1.38
CA VAL A 34 -30.03 -0.27 -1.64
C VAL A 34 -28.59 -0.30 -2.13
N CYS A 35 -27.75 -1.06 -1.46
CA CYS A 35 -26.37 -1.32 -1.91
C CYS A 35 -26.35 -2.63 -2.71
N GLU A 36 -26.17 -2.53 -4.01
CA GLU A 36 -26.14 -3.68 -4.91
C GLU A 36 -24.74 -4.25 -5.04
N PHE A 37 -24.64 -5.58 -5.04
CA PHE A 37 -23.37 -6.26 -5.29
C PHE A 37 -22.93 -6.09 -6.74
N ASN A 38 -21.65 -5.77 -6.95
CA ASN A 38 -21.06 -5.60 -8.27
C ASN A 38 -20.42 -6.91 -8.76
N PRO A 39 -21.06 -7.66 -9.67
CA PRO A 39 -20.52 -8.92 -10.16
C PRO A 39 -19.28 -8.74 -11.04
N THR A 40 -19.10 -7.58 -11.67
CA THR A 40 -17.91 -7.28 -12.46
C THR A 40 -16.69 -7.11 -11.55
N ALA A 41 -16.84 -6.40 -10.44
CA ALA A 41 -15.79 -6.28 -9.42
C ALA A 41 -15.38 -7.65 -8.86
N ALA A 42 -16.35 -8.56 -8.65
CA ALA A 42 -16.03 -9.93 -8.24
C ALA A 42 -15.21 -10.68 -9.29
N LYS A 43 -15.50 -10.51 -10.57
CA LYS A 43 -14.69 -11.09 -11.66
C LYS A 43 -13.28 -10.51 -11.67
N TYR A 44 -13.12 -9.20 -11.48
CA TYR A 44 -11.79 -8.59 -11.37
C TYR A 44 -10.99 -9.19 -10.23
N MET A 45 -11.58 -9.30 -9.04
CA MET A 45 -10.93 -9.89 -7.89
C MET A 45 -10.52 -11.35 -8.11
N LEU A 46 -11.39 -12.17 -8.72
CA LEU A 46 -11.10 -13.58 -9.00
C LEU A 46 -10.05 -13.78 -10.10
N THR A 47 -9.95 -12.85 -11.05
CA THR A 47 -9.04 -12.97 -12.20
C THR A 47 -7.68 -12.33 -11.93
N TYR A 48 -7.69 -11.15 -11.32
CA TYR A 48 -6.49 -10.32 -11.18
C TYR A 48 -6.02 -10.19 -9.73
N GLY A 49 -6.88 -10.47 -8.76
CA GLY A 49 -6.58 -10.29 -7.33
C GLY A 49 -6.71 -8.84 -6.83
N TYR A 50 -7.16 -7.92 -7.67
CA TYR A 50 -7.37 -6.51 -7.35
C TYR A 50 -8.48 -5.87 -8.18
N MET A 51 -8.96 -4.70 -7.74
CA MET A 51 -9.99 -3.93 -8.45
C MET A 51 -9.39 -3.13 -9.60
N ILE A 52 -10.09 -3.14 -10.73
CA ILE A 52 -9.74 -2.36 -11.93
C ILE A 52 -10.62 -1.11 -11.95
N ASP A 53 -10.08 -0.02 -12.51
CA ASP A 53 -10.72 1.28 -12.64
C ASP A 53 -11.23 1.82 -11.28
N ASP A 54 -12.40 2.42 -11.30
CA ASP A 54 -13.07 2.98 -10.13
C ASP A 54 -13.99 1.98 -9.40
N SER A 55 -13.94 0.71 -9.81
CA SER A 55 -14.85 -0.33 -9.32
C SER A 55 -14.68 -0.63 -7.83
N THR A 56 -15.79 -0.90 -7.16
CA THR A 56 -15.85 -1.52 -5.83
C THR A 56 -16.83 -2.68 -5.84
N PHE A 57 -16.90 -3.47 -4.75
CA PHE A 57 -17.91 -4.53 -4.61
C PHE A 57 -19.34 -4.00 -4.49
N VAL A 58 -19.53 -2.70 -4.34
CA VAL A 58 -20.85 -2.05 -4.31
C VAL A 58 -21.00 -1.20 -5.55
N THR A 59 -21.98 -1.51 -6.39
CA THR A 59 -22.20 -0.88 -7.70
C THR A 59 -22.30 0.65 -7.64
N GLN A 60 -22.86 1.19 -6.56
CA GLN A 60 -23.08 2.63 -6.41
C GLN A 60 -21.89 3.39 -5.81
N ILE A 61 -20.85 2.68 -5.37
CA ILE A 61 -19.69 3.29 -4.72
C ILE A 61 -18.49 3.16 -5.64
N HIS A 62 -17.86 4.29 -5.91
CA HIS A 62 -16.73 4.39 -6.82
C HIS A 62 -15.46 4.81 -6.08
N ARG A 63 -14.32 4.38 -6.58
CA ARG A 63 -12.99 4.84 -6.14
C ARG A 63 -12.61 6.10 -6.92
N LEU A 64 -12.10 7.11 -6.24
CA LEU A 64 -11.46 8.23 -6.92
C LEU A 64 -10.14 7.75 -7.52
N LEU A 65 -10.05 7.81 -8.85
CA LEU A 65 -8.87 7.34 -9.57
C LEU A 65 -7.63 8.23 -9.30
N PRO A 66 -6.42 7.66 -9.34
CA PRO A 66 -5.18 8.44 -9.31
C PRO A 66 -5.17 9.53 -10.39
N GLY A 67 -4.53 10.65 -10.12
CA GLY A 67 -4.47 11.78 -11.05
C GLY A 67 -5.80 12.52 -11.23
N HIS A 68 -6.82 12.23 -10.40
CA HIS A 68 -8.12 12.91 -10.43
C HIS A 68 -8.38 13.68 -9.15
N TYR A 69 -9.16 14.74 -9.26
CA TYR A 69 -9.79 15.40 -8.12
C TYR A 69 -11.29 15.53 -8.34
N GLY A 70 -12.04 15.55 -7.25
CA GLY A 70 -13.47 15.80 -7.24
C GLY A 70 -13.77 17.21 -6.74
N LYS A 71 -14.55 17.98 -7.52
CA LYS A 71 -15.10 19.25 -7.08
C LYS A 71 -16.60 19.08 -6.77
N ILE A 72 -16.96 19.41 -5.54
CA ILE A 72 -18.34 19.39 -5.08
C ILE A 72 -18.94 20.75 -5.34
N THR A 73 -20.10 20.78 -6.01
CA THR A 73 -20.86 21.98 -6.36
C THR A 73 -22.34 21.73 -6.10
N ASP A 74 -23.17 22.76 -6.20
CA ASP A 74 -24.63 22.63 -6.08
C ASP A 74 -25.23 21.65 -7.11
N GLY A 75 -24.53 21.36 -8.21
CA GLY A 75 -24.91 20.38 -9.23
C GLY A 75 -24.35 18.97 -9.02
N GLY A 76 -23.77 18.68 -7.86
CA GLY A 76 -23.19 17.37 -7.54
C GLY A 76 -21.65 17.32 -7.59
N VAL A 77 -21.12 16.13 -7.78
CA VAL A 77 -19.67 15.89 -7.83
C VAL A 77 -19.18 15.87 -9.29
N ARG A 78 -18.25 16.76 -9.61
CA ARG A 78 -17.56 16.76 -10.90
C ARG A 78 -16.14 16.26 -10.73
N LEU A 79 -15.81 15.14 -11.41
CA LEU A 79 -14.47 14.60 -11.45
C LEU A 79 -13.67 15.23 -12.60
N THR A 80 -12.39 15.53 -12.31
CA THR A 80 -11.47 16.08 -13.32
C THR A 80 -10.13 15.38 -13.19
N ARG A 81 -9.62 14.87 -14.31
CA ARG A 81 -8.26 14.35 -14.41
C ARG A 81 -7.29 15.54 -14.54
N TYR A 82 -6.33 15.64 -13.65
CA TYR A 82 -5.30 16.70 -13.68
C TYR A 82 -3.92 16.18 -14.05
N TYR A 83 -3.71 14.86 -13.98
CA TYR A 83 -2.44 14.23 -14.31
C TYR A 83 -2.66 12.84 -14.91
N GLU A 84 -1.86 12.51 -15.87
CA GLU A 84 -1.72 11.19 -16.45
C GLU A 84 -0.21 10.91 -16.57
N ILE A 85 0.21 9.71 -16.22
CA ILE A 85 1.59 9.30 -16.44
C ILE A 85 1.81 9.30 -17.96
N PRO A 86 2.73 10.11 -18.48
CA PRO A 86 2.99 10.11 -19.91
C PRO A 86 3.48 8.73 -20.33
N GLY A 87 2.77 8.14 -21.30
CA GLY A 87 3.28 6.97 -22.00
C GLY A 87 4.23 7.46 -23.11
N GLY A 88 5.30 6.71 -23.35
CA GLY A 88 6.24 7.01 -24.43
C GLY A 88 7.56 6.27 -24.18
N GLU A 89 8.26 6.03 -25.27
CA GLU A 89 9.63 5.54 -25.23
C GLU A 89 10.54 6.79 -25.29
N GLU A 90 11.42 6.94 -24.31
CA GLU A 90 12.50 7.93 -24.36
C GLU A 90 13.71 7.24 -24.98
N GLU A 91 14.26 7.82 -26.05
CA GLU A 91 15.52 7.36 -26.63
C GLU A 91 16.68 7.73 -25.68
N MET A 92 17.18 6.75 -24.95
CA MET A 92 18.37 6.87 -24.11
C MET A 92 19.17 5.57 -24.12
N SER A 93 20.46 5.66 -23.80
CA SER A 93 21.28 4.46 -23.63
C SER A 93 20.91 3.73 -22.32
N GLU A 94 21.19 2.42 -22.26
CA GLU A 94 20.98 1.62 -21.05
C GLU A 94 21.71 2.22 -19.83
N ASN A 95 22.93 2.71 -20.00
CA ASN A 95 23.69 3.32 -18.91
C ASN A 95 23.02 4.59 -18.39
N GLU A 96 22.53 5.46 -19.28
CA GLU A 96 21.79 6.67 -18.88
C GLU A 96 20.50 6.32 -18.15
N ALA A 97 19.77 5.29 -18.61
CA ALA A 97 18.56 4.82 -17.94
C ALA A 97 18.88 4.31 -16.53
N VAL A 98 19.91 3.50 -16.36
CA VAL A 98 20.37 2.98 -15.05
C VAL A 98 20.75 4.12 -14.11
N GLU A 99 21.51 5.11 -14.58
CA GLU A 99 21.90 6.27 -13.76
C GLU A 99 20.70 7.11 -13.34
N GLN A 100 19.74 7.33 -14.23
CA GLN A 100 18.53 8.09 -13.92
C GLN A 100 17.64 7.34 -12.91
N ILE A 101 17.46 6.03 -13.09
CA ILE A 101 16.70 5.20 -12.17
C ILE A 101 17.36 5.18 -10.79
N ASP A 102 18.67 4.95 -10.69
CA ASP A 102 19.39 4.95 -9.41
C ASP A 102 19.27 6.31 -8.71
N SER A 103 19.46 7.40 -9.45
CA SER A 103 19.32 8.75 -8.91
C SER A 103 17.90 9.01 -8.37
N ALA A 104 16.87 8.68 -9.16
CA ALA A 104 15.49 8.89 -8.77
C ALA A 104 15.10 8.01 -7.57
N PHE A 105 15.53 6.75 -7.55
CA PHE A 105 15.31 5.81 -6.47
C PHE A 105 15.95 6.30 -5.15
N ARG A 106 17.22 6.69 -5.18
CA ARG A 106 17.91 7.24 -3.99
C ARG A 106 17.24 8.50 -3.47
N GLN A 107 16.80 9.41 -4.36
CA GLN A 107 16.06 10.61 -3.96
C GLN A 107 14.71 10.25 -3.31
N ALA A 108 14.00 9.24 -3.82
CA ALA A 108 12.76 8.77 -3.22
C ALA A 108 13.01 8.22 -1.81
N VAL A 109 14.01 7.36 -1.64
CA VAL A 109 14.42 6.82 -0.33
C VAL A 109 14.75 7.95 0.65
N VAL A 110 15.56 8.94 0.23
CA VAL A 110 15.88 10.09 1.10
C VAL A 110 14.61 10.82 1.54
N ARG A 111 13.67 11.09 0.64
CA ARG A 111 12.44 11.81 0.97
C ARG A 111 11.56 11.07 1.97
N GLU A 112 11.47 9.75 1.85
CA GLU A 112 10.67 8.92 2.74
C GLU A 112 11.31 8.81 4.13
N PHE A 113 12.57 8.44 4.19
CA PHE A 113 13.26 8.23 5.47
C PHE A 113 13.51 9.54 6.24
N ALA A 114 13.78 10.64 5.53
CA ALA A 114 13.93 11.95 6.17
C ALA A 114 12.65 12.40 6.89
N LYS A 115 11.46 11.93 6.47
CA LYS A 115 10.22 12.24 7.18
C LYS A 115 10.18 11.64 8.57
N ASP A 116 10.63 10.41 8.75
CA ASP A 116 10.72 9.82 10.09
C ASP A 116 11.66 10.63 10.98
N GLN A 117 12.82 11.01 10.46
CA GLN A 117 13.78 11.85 11.22
C GLN A 117 13.22 13.22 11.57
N GLU A 118 12.48 13.87 10.65
CA GLU A 118 11.84 15.18 10.89
C GLU A 118 10.90 15.13 12.10
N TYR A 119 10.21 14.00 12.30
CA TYR A 119 9.27 13.82 13.41
C TYR A 119 9.81 13.02 14.59
N GLY A 120 11.07 12.60 14.55
CA GLY A 120 11.71 11.83 15.61
C GLY A 120 11.26 10.37 15.71
N TYR A 121 10.80 9.80 14.61
CA TYR A 121 10.39 8.40 14.53
C TYR A 121 11.55 7.49 14.13
N ARG A 122 11.45 6.23 14.52
CA ARG A 122 12.31 5.15 14.06
C ARG A 122 11.85 4.68 12.66
N HIS A 123 12.78 4.15 11.88
CA HIS A 123 12.50 3.61 10.55
C HIS A 123 11.98 2.17 10.66
N LEU A 124 10.74 1.92 10.28
CA LEU A 124 10.16 0.58 10.15
C LEU A 124 10.25 0.15 8.68
N VAL A 125 10.97 -0.93 8.41
CA VAL A 125 11.28 -1.32 7.03
C VAL A 125 10.94 -2.78 6.79
N ASP A 126 10.04 -3.05 5.86
CA ASP A 126 9.75 -4.40 5.40
C ASP A 126 10.96 -5.00 4.70
N LEU A 127 11.38 -6.18 5.14
CA LEU A 127 12.51 -6.88 4.57
C LEU A 127 12.17 -8.35 4.31
N SER A 128 11.93 -8.69 3.05
CA SER A 128 11.73 -10.06 2.59
C SER A 128 12.99 -10.63 1.94
N GLY A 129 12.88 -11.84 1.39
CA GLY A 129 13.91 -12.42 0.53
C GLY A 129 13.94 -11.80 -0.89
N GLY A 130 12.96 -10.97 -1.25
CA GLY A 130 12.84 -10.31 -2.54
C GLY A 130 13.88 -9.21 -2.77
N LEU A 131 14.17 -8.87 -4.01
CA LEU A 131 15.16 -7.84 -4.38
C LEU A 131 14.71 -6.45 -3.93
N ASP A 132 13.45 -6.09 -4.14
CA ASP A 132 12.95 -4.73 -3.93
C ASP A 132 13.08 -4.28 -2.48
N SER A 133 12.63 -5.11 -1.53
CA SER A 133 12.75 -4.80 -0.10
C SER A 133 14.21 -4.73 0.36
N ARG A 134 15.08 -5.57 -0.20
CA ARG A 134 16.52 -5.53 0.06
C ARG A 134 17.16 -4.25 -0.47
N MET A 135 16.74 -3.81 -1.68
CA MET A 135 17.24 -2.57 -2.27
C MET A 135 16.85 -1.35 -1.44
N VAL A 136 15.60 -1.27 -0.97
CA VAL A 136 15.16 -0.17 -0.09
C VAL A 136 15.97 -0.16 1.20
N THR A 137 16.08 -1.32 1.88
CA THR A 137 16.85 -1.47 3.13
C THR A 137 18.30 -1.06 2.96
N TRP A 138 18.95 -1.57 1.90
CA TRP A 138 20.38 -1.32 1.64
C TRP A 138 20.63 0.13 1.22
N ALA A 139 19.83 0.68 0.29
CA ALA A 139 20.00 2.05 -0.17
C ALA A 139 19.79 3.07 0.97
N ALA A 140 18.80 2.84 1.83
CA ALA A 140 18.59 3.67 3.01
C ALA A 140 19.81 3.60 3.97
N HIS A 141 20.36 2.41 4.20
CA HIS A 141 21.57 2.23 5.00
C HIS A 141 22.76 3.01 4.43
N GLU A 142 23.04 2.87 3.12
CA GLU A 142 24.11 3.59 2.42
C GLU A 142 23.94 5.11 2.49
N LEU A 143 22.71 5.59 2.43
CA LEU A 143 22.35 7.01 2.55
C LEU A 143 22.39 7.54 3.99
N GLY A 144 22.76 6.69 4.96
CA GLY A 144 22.97 7.08 6.35
C GLY A 144 21.80 6.81 7.29
N PHE A 145 20.67 6.29 6.81
CA PHE A 145 19.52 5.87 7.62
C PHE A 145 19.77 4.48 8.20
N ARG A 146 20.64 4.37 9.21
CA ARG A 146 21.14 3.10 9.73
C ARG A 146 20.33 2.51 10.87
N GLU A 147 19.52 3.33 11.56
CA GLU A 147 18.70 2.90 12.69
C GLU A 147 17.37 2.31 12.23
N GLN A 148 17.45 1.26 11.41
CA GLN A 148 16.28 0.58 10.88
C GLN A 148 15.83 -0.56 11.78
N VAL A 149 14.53 -0.73 11.90
CA VAL A 149 13.88 -1.94 12.43
C VAL A 149 13.33 -2.70 11.23
N ASN A 150 14.02 -3.73 10.82
CA ASN A 150 13.58 -4.56 9.72
C ASN A 150 12.56 -5.58 10.21
N ILE A 151 11.43 -5.66 9.52
CA ILE A 151 10.36 -6.61 9.84
C ILE A 151 10.17 -7.63 8.72
N ALA A 152 9.91 -8.86 9.10
CA ALA A 152 9.57 -9.92 8.16
C ALA A 152 8.54 -10.88 8.74
N TYR A 153 7.74 -11.47 7.87
CA TYR A 153 6.79 -12.51 8.22
C TYR A 153 6.68 -13.52 7.09
N SER A 154 6.86 -14.77 7.40
CA SER A 154 6.79 -15.88 6.46
C SER A 154 6.65 -17.20 7.20
N ARG A 155 6.62 -18.32 6.47
CA ARG A 155 6.78 -19.64 7.07
C ARG A 155 8.17 -19.78 7.68
N LEU A 156 8.24 -20.48 8.79
CA LEU A 156 9.52 -20.80 9.43
C LEU A 156 10.46 -21.54 8.45
N ASP A 157 11.75 -21.24 8.52
CA ASP A 157 12.79 -21.81 7.65
C ASP A 157 12.63 -21.55 6.14
N TYR A 158 11.73 -20.65 5.76
CA TYR A 158 11.57 -20.23 4.37
C TYR A 158 12.68 -19.28 3.92
N LEU A 159 12.87 -19.14 2.60
CA LEU A 159 13.93 -18.29 2.04
C LEU A 159 13.79 -16.82 2.47
N ASP A 160 12.56 -16.31 2.57
CA ASP A 160 12.32 -14.93 3.01
C ASP A 160 12.89 -14.67 4.40
N GLN A 161 12.67 -15.60 5.36
CA GLN A 161 13.24 -15.49 6.69
C GLN A 161 14.76 -15.53 6.69
N LYS A 162 15.34 -16.50 5.94
CA LYS A 162 16.78 -16.71 5.95
C LYS A 162 17.53 -15.54 5.33
N ILE A 163 17.05 -15.06 4.19
CA ILE A 163 17.70 -13.97 3.46
C ILE A 163 17.54 -12.65 4.22
N SER A 164 16.32 -12.33 4.68
CA SER A 164 16.08 -11.10 5.44
C SER A 164 16.88 -11.03 6.73
N ALA A 165 16.97 -12.15 7.48
CA ALA A 165 17.80 -12.22 8.67
C ALA A 165 19.29 -12.01 8.37
N GLN A 166 19.81 -12.61 7.28
CA GLN A 166 21.21 -12.42 6.86
C GLN A 166 21.50 -10.97 6.49
N VAL A 167 20.60 -10.31 5.75
CA VAL A 167 20.77 -8.91 5.36
C VAL A 167 20.73 -7.99 6.58
N ALA A 168 19.72 -8.14 7.45
CA ALA A 168 19.62 -7.34 8.67
C ALA A 168 20.84 -7.51 9.57
N MET A 169 21.33 -8.74 9.72
CA MET A 169 22.54 -9.06 10.51
C MET A 169 23.79 -8.42 9.90
N ALA A 170 23.97 -8.51 8.56
CA ALA A 170 25.11 -7.92 7.87
C ALA A 170 25.14 -6.39 8.00
N LEU A 171 23.98 -5.74 7.96
CA LEU A 171 23.83 -4.29 8.12
C LEU A 171 23.76 -3.84 9.59
N LYS A 172 23.71 -4.78 10.54
CA LYS A 172 23.56 -4.54 11.98
C LYS A 172 22.28 -3.80 12.35
N HIS A 173 21.21 -4.11 11.65
CA HIS A 173 19.88 -3.59 11.94
C HIS A 173 19.17 -4.44 12.99
N GLU A 174 18.22 -3.85 13.70
CA GLU A 174 17.26 -4.60 14.51
C GLU A 174 16.35 -5.41 13.58
N TYR A 175 16.10 -6.68 13.92
CA TYR A 175 15.32 -7.58 13.08
C TYR A 175 14.21 -8.24 13.89
N LEU A 176 12.98 -8.10 13.43
CA LEU A 176 11.79 -8.68 14.03
C LEU A 176 11.11 -9.61 13.04
N TYR A 177 10.93 -10.84 13.45
CA TYR A 177 10.34 -11.86 12.60
C TYR A 177 9.10 -12.50 13.25
N LYS A 178 8.04 -12.68 12.45
CA LYS A 178 6.84 -13.42 12.84
C LYS A 178 6.67 -14.66 11.97
N ALA A 179 6.73 -15.84 12.58
CA ALA A 179 6.37 -17.09 11.92
C ALA A 179 4.86 -17.16 11.66
N MET A 180 4.49 -17.63 10.46
CA MET A 180 3.11 -17.72 9.98
C MET A 180 2.53 -19.13 10.08
N ASP A 181 3.27 -20.08 10.66
CA ASP A 181 2.96 -21.51 10.68
C ASP A 181 1.77 -21.85 11.60
N ASP A 182 1.46 -20.97 12.55
CA ASP A 182 0.34 -21.12 13.47
C ASP A 182 -1.04 -20.82 12.82
N LEU A 183 -1.06 -20.33 11.58
CA LEU A 183 -2.23 -19.94 10.80
C LEU A 183 -3.18 -18.95 11.51
N THR A 184 -2.77 -18.35 12.61
CA THR A 184 -3.62 -17.41 13.38
C THR A 184 -3.96 -16.15 12.58
N TRP A 185 -3.15 -15.81 11.58
CA TRP A 185 -3.38 -14.71 10.65
C TRP A 185 -4.68 -14.87 9.83
N MET A 186 -5.18 -16.11 9.66
CA MET A 186 -6.45 -16.36 8.97
C MET A 186 -7.66 -15.76 9.69
N TYR A 187 -7.57 -15.57 11.00
CA TYR A 187 -8.65 -14.92 11.77
C TYR A 187 -8.75 -13.41 11.50
N ASP A 188 -7.75 -12.80 10.87
CA ASP A 188 -7.73 -11.38 10.56
C ASP A 188 -8.24 -11.05 9.14
N VAL A 189 -8.65 -12.07 8.37
CA VAL A 189 -9.07 -11.89 6.95
C VAL A 189 -10.23 -10.91 6.83
N ASP A 190 -11.25 -11.03 7.65
CA ASP A 190 -12.43 -10.14 7.60
C ASP A 190 -12.03 -8.69 7.91
N GLU A 191 -11.23 -8.48 8.95
CA GLU A 191 -10.75 -7.16 9.33
C GLU A 191 -9.88 -6.54 8.22
N MET A 192 -8.96 -7.33 7.67
CA MET A 192 -8.07 -6.84 6.61
C MET A 192 -8.81 -6.57 5.31
N THR A 193 -9.87 -7.35 5.02
CA THR A 193 -10.77 -7.07 3.90
C THR A 193 -11.48 -5.73 4.07
N CYS A 194 -11.97 -5.43 5.27
CA CYS A 194 -12.56 -4.13 5.58
C CYS A 194 -11.54 -2.99 5.47
N LYS A 195 -10.34 -3.17 6.03
CA LYS A 195 -9.26 -2.16 5.99
C LYS A 195 -8.76 -1.87 4.58
N SER A 196 -8.68 -2.90 3.72
CA SER A 196 -8.32 -2.74 2.31
C SER A 196 -9.47 -2.26 1.43
N ASN A 197 -10.67 -2.08 2.01
CA ASN A 197 -11.91 -1.79 1.28
C ASN A 197 -12.26 -2.85 0.21
N GLY A 198 -11.75 -4.06 0.35
CA GLY A 198 -11.88 -5.12 -0.65
C GLY A 198 -11.16 -4.79 -1.97
N ALA A 199 -10.19 -3.88 -1.96
CA ALA A 199 -9.53 -3.41 -3.20
C ALA A 199 -8.47 -4.40 -3.72
N ALA A 200 -7.98 -5.30 -2.88
CA ALA A 200 -7.01 -6.34 -3.23
C ALA A 200 -7.17 -7.57 -2.34
N LEU A 201 -6.56 -8.69 -2.74
CA LEU A 201 -6.49 -9.88 -1.91
C LEU A 201 -5.74 -9.59 -0.62
N CYS A 202 -6.37 -9.89 0.51
CA CYS A 202 -5.83 -9.56 1.84
C CYS A 202 -4.87 -10.61 2.42
N LEU A 203 -4.71 -11.77 1.78
CA LEU A 203 -3.93 -12.88 2.32
C LEU A 203 -2.47 -12.53 2.64
N GLY A 204 -1.82 -11.70 1.81
CA GLY A 204 -0.45 -11.22 2.07
C GLY A 204 -0.36 -10.21 3.21
N MET A 205 -1.41 -9.42 3.43
CA MET A 205 -1.44 -8.34 4.43
C MET A 205 -1.74 -8.82 5.84
N THR A 206 -2.40 -9.97 6.00
CA THR A 206 -2.81 -10.50 7.31
C THR A 206 -1.62 -10.85 8.21
N GLY A 207 -0.53 -11.36 7.63
CA GLY A 207 0.71 -11.65 8.35
C GLY A 207 1.38 -10.41 8.90
N GLY A 208 1.52 -9.39 8.08
CA GLY A 208 2.03 -8.07 8.48
C GLY A 208 1.20 -7.45 9.60
N ASN A 209 -0.14 -7.52 9.51
CA ASN A 209 -1.04 -7.00 10.55
C ASN A 209 -0.75 -7.62 11.93
N ARG A 210 -0.50 -8.93 12.00
CA ARG A 210 -0.16 -9.61 13.26
C ARG A 210 1.16 -9.13 13.85
N LEU A 211 2.15 -8.90 13.02
CA LEU A 211 3.45 -8.38 13.46
C LEU A 211 3.30 -6.92 13.92
N LEU A 212 2.68 -6.06 13.11
CA LEU A 212 2.48 -4.65 13.41
C LEU A 212 1.69 -4.41 14.70
N ARG A 213 0.70 -5.26 15.01
CA ARG A 213 -0.04 -5.19 16.28
C ARG A 213 0.81 -5.50 17.51
N ALA A 214 1.91 -6.22 17.36
CA ALA A 214 2.82 -6.52 18.46
C ALA A 214 3.84 -5.38 18.71
N LEU A 215 3.92 -4.40 17.81
CA LEU A 215 4.83 -3.27 17.92
C LEU A 215 4.17 -2.08 18.62
N ASN A 216 5.00 -1.29 19.30
CA ASN A 216 4.58 0.05 19.71
C ASN A 216 4.56 0.97 18.49
N GLN A 217 3.40 1.10 17.86
CA GLN A 217 3.23 1.86 16.62
C GLN A 217 3.52 3.37 16.78
N GLU A 218 3.46 3.91 18.00
CA GLU A 218 3.79 5.31 18.28
C GLU A 218 5.28 5.62 18.09
N ALA A 219 6.13 4.59 18.06
CA ALA A 219 7.57 4.74 17.83
C ALA A 219 7.95 4.89 16.36
N PHE A 220 7.02 4.63 15.44
CA PHE A 220 7.26 4.58 14.01
C PHE A 220 6.35 5.56 13.25
N GLY A 221 6.87 6.19 12.20
CA GLY A 221 6.10 7.12 11.37
C GLY A 221 5.56 6.46 10.11
N ILE A 222 6.46 5.97 9.27
CA ILE A 222 6.15 5.36 7.98
C ILE A 222 6.66 3.91 7.98
N GLU A 223 5.86 3.01 7.41
CA GLU A 223 6.30 1.67 7.04
C GLU A 223 6.90 1.73 5.64
N HIS A 224 8.21 1.54 5.54
CA HIS A 224 8.94 1.56 4.27
C HIS A 224 8.89 0.17 3.64
N THR A 225 8.40 0.09 2.42
CA THR A 225 8.22 -1.19 1.71
C THR A 225 8.91 -1.18 0.35
N GLY A 226 9.31 -2.35 -0.15
CA GLY A 226 9.74 -2.55 -1.53
C GLY A 226 8.58 -2.77 -2.51
N MET A 227 7.33 -2.50 -2.10
CA MET A 227 6.16 -2.75 -2.91
C MET A 227 6.21 -1.95 -4.22
N VAL A 228 5.85 -2.58 -5.33
CA VAL A 228 5.82 -2.02 -6.69
C VAL A 228 7.21 -1.75 -7.31
N GLY A 229 8.28 -2.24 -6.72
CA GLY A 229 9.63 -2.11 -7.30
C GLY A 229 9.76 -2.74 -8.69
N ASP A 230 9.03 -3.81 -8.94
CA ASP A 230 8.95 -4.54 -10.22
C ASP A 230 8.03 -3.88 -11.26
N ALA A 231 7.42 -2.75 -10.93
CA ALA A 231 6.52 -2.01 -11.84
C ALA A 231 7.19 -0.78 -12.49
N ILE A 232 8.52 -0.65 -12.35
CA ILE A 232 9.31 0.45 -12.88
C ILE A 232 9.96 0.06 -14.20
#